data_eaac8a78d4e6e02b0039578be540b5bb
#
_entry.id   eaac8a78d4e6e02b0039578be540b5bb
#
_cell.length_a   1.000
_cell.length_b   1.000
_cell.length_c   1.000
_cell.angle_alpha   90.00
_cell.angle_beta   90.00
_cell.angle_gamma   90.00
#
_symmetry.space_group_name_H-M   'P 1'
#
loop_
_entity.id
_entity.type
_entity.pdbx_description
1 polymer ?
#
loop_
_entity_poly.entity_id
_entity_poly.type
_entity_poly.pdbx_seq_one_letter_code
_entity_poly.pdbx_strand_id
1 'polypeptide(L)'
;SAASQAAASPSTGLPISAISVATRRPTAERCVGAFSTAPTTWPGRAPATSGDSAQLELAVLIDFRSSAEKALAPNRLPRGHGIKIVELPLFDDADDPMGVGLRAQIERGDLAGIDAAALLIDANQRLATKFTPVYRQFIAELLAAGGAPVLFHCTAGKDRTGFAAALVLRLLGVPEEVIVADYLRSNTYSLTAHRRTLFLLRLFKGQELTALVRALLGVEEAYLQAAFEAIDREYGSFAAYVRDGLGLSEADIERLRDLLLEEAGRTR
;
A
#
# COMPACT_ATOMS: atom_id res chain seq x y z
N SER A 1 30.12 39.21 -10.80
CA SER A 1 29.98 37.95 -10.07
C SER A 1 28.64 37.33 -10.40
N ALA A 2 28.60 36.46 -11.41
CA ALA A 2 27.40 35.71 -11.78
C ALA A 2 27.42 34.39 -10.98
N ALA A 3 26.46 34.25 -10.07
CA ALA A 3 26.21 32.98 -9.38
C ALA A 3 25.41 32.08 -10.37
N SER A 4 26.08 31.00 -10.81
CA SER A 4 25.53 29.92 -11.59
C SER A 4 24.46 29.19 -10.75
N GLN A 5 23.20 29.34 -11.13
CA GLN A 5 22.13 28.43 -10.71
C GLN A 5 22.26 27.14 -11.51
N ALA A 6 22.86 26.14 -10.90
CA ALA A 6 22.79 24.79 -11.41
C ALA A 6 21.33 24.29 -11.26
N ALA A 7 20.63 24.18 -12.38
CA ALA A 7 19.33 23.51 -12.46
C ALA A 7 19.53 22.03 -12.09
N ALA A 8 19.04 21.65 -10.94
CA ALA A 8 18.94 20.25 -10.55
C ALA A 8 17.98 19.56 -11.53
N SER A 9 18.52 18.67 -12.34
CA SER A 9 17.74 17.74 -13.16
C SER A 9 16.82 16.92 -12.24
N PRO A 10 15.55 16.72 -12.58
CA PRO A 10 14.72 15.83 -11.81
C PRO A 10 15.27 14.42 -11.94
N SER A 11 15.90 13.94 -10.88
CA SER A 11 16.26 12.53 -10.76
C SER A 11 15.00 11.72 -10.99
N THR A 12 15.00 10.90 -12.02
CA THR A 12 13.96 9.91 -12.30
C THR A 12 13.97 8.86 -11.19
N GLY A 13 13.48 9.24 -10.03
CA GLY A 13 13.23 8.37 -8.89
C GLY A 13 12.24 7.30 -9.31
N LEU A 14 12.66 6.05 -9.24
CA LEU A 14 11.84 4.88 -9.48
C LEU A 14 10.74 4.83 -8.43
N PRO A 15 9.51 4.46 -8.83
CA PRO A 15 8.41 4.30 -7.89
C PRO A 15 8.68 3.12 -6.96
N ILE A 16 8.77 3.40 -5.68
CA ILE A 16 8.83 2.41 -4.62
C ILE A 16 7.40 2.22 -4.13
N SER A 17 6.84 1.02 -4.31
CA SER A 17 5.56 0.64 -3.69
C SER A 17 5.81 0.27 -2.24
N ALA A 18 6.15 1.25 -1.47
CA ALA A 18 6.61 0.99 -0.15
C ALA A 18 6.14 2.11 0.77
N ILE A 19 5.58 1.72 1.88
CA ILE A 19 5.34 2.63 2.96
C ILE A 19 6.43 2.40 3.99
N SER A 20 7.23 3.41 4.17
CA SER A 20 8.20 3.49 5.24
C SER A 20 7.52 4.17 6.42
N VAL A 21 7.31 3.45 7.50
CA VAL A 21 7.07 4.06 8.79
C VAL A 21 8.41 4.57 9.28
N ALA A 22 8.71 5.85 8.97
CA ALA A 22 9.98 6.43 9.32
C ALA A 22 10.12 6.59 10.83
N THR A 23 11.30 6.35 11.32
CA THR A 23 11.76 6.32 12.70
C THR A 23 11.79 7.63 13.45
N ARG A 24 11.22 8.70 12.93
CA ARG A 24 11.11 9.96 13.67
C ARG A 24 9.68 10.43 13.57
N ARG A 25 8.99 10.23 14.68
CA ARG A 25 7.63 10.60 15.04
C ARG A 25 7.10 11.78 14.22
N PRO A 26 6.30 11.57 13.16
CA PRO A 26 5.67 12.66 12.46
C PRO A 26 4.41 13.12 13.22
N THR A 27 4.13 14.42 13.19
CA THR A 27 2.80 14.94 13.52
C THR A 27 1.76 14.32 12.58
N ALA A 28 0.48 14.31 12.95
CA ALA A 28 -0.59 13.75 12.11
C ALA A 28 -0.52 14.22 10.65
N GLU A 29 -0.12 15.48 10.42
CA GLU A 29 0.12 16.06 9.09
C GLU A 29 1.34 15.44 8.36
N ARG A 30 2.34 14.91 9.09
CA ARG A 30 3.50 14.23 8.52
C ARG A 30 3.33 12.72 8.38
N CYS A 31 2.44 12.09 9.15
CA CYS A 31 2.03 10.71 8.89
C CYS A 31 1.52 10.55 7.46
N VAL A 32 0.75 11.52 6.96
CA VAL A 32 0.25 11.57 5.58
C VAL A 32 1.39 11.57 4.54
N GLY A 33 2.55 12.14 4.87
CA GLY A 33 3.72 12.16 3.98
C GLY A 33 4.63 10.92 4.06
N ALA A 34 4.53 10.13 5.13
CA ALA A 34 5.36 8.94 5.34
C ALA A 34 4.82 7.71 4.59
N PHE A 35 3.56 7.72 4.22
CA PHE A 35 2.90 6.63 3.50
C PHE A 35 2.84 6.93 2.00
N SER A 36 3.96 6.81 1.30
CA SER A 36 4.03 6.96 -0.15
C SER A 36 3.94 5.59 -0.81
N THR A 37 2.93 5.39 -1.64
CA THR A 37 2.74 4.16 -2.40
C THR A 37 3.29 4.32 -3.81
N ALA A 38 4.22 3.48 -4.20
CA ALA A 38 4.68 3.42 -5.58
C ALA A 38 4.70 1.97 -6.10
N PRO A 39 4.25 1.72 -7.34
CA PRO A 39 4.07 0.35 -7.83
C PRO A 39 5.39 -0.34 -8.17
N THR A 40 5.53 -1.59 -7.72
CA THR A 40 6.54 -2.50 -8.24
C THR A 40 6.00 -3.23 -9.47
N THR A 41 6.62 -2.92 -10.58
CA THR A 41 6.73 -3.67 -11.84
C THR A 41 5.51 -4.33 -12.50
N TRP A 42 5.10 -3.71 -13.59
CA TRP A 42 4.69 -4.37 -14.81
C TRP A 42 5.96 -4.75 -15.63
N PRO A 43 5.95 -5.79 -16.51
CA PRO A 43 7.15 -6.27 -17.19
C PRO A 43 7.88 -5.17 -17.95
N GLY A 44 9.13 -4.94 -17.61
CA GLY A 44 10.03 -4.04 -18.31
C GLY A 44 10.73 -2.95 -17.49
N ARG A 45 10.52 -2.81 -16.19
CA ARG A 45 11.23 -1.84 -15.36
C ARG A 45 12.01 -2.48 -14.21
N ALA A 46 13.24 -2.02 -14.05
CA ALA A 46 14.11 -2.44 -12.96
C ALA A 46 13.49 -2.08 -11.60
N PRO A 47 13.58 -2.95 -10.59
CA PRO A 47 13.12 -2.68 -9.25
C PRO A 47 13.94 -1.57 -8.60
N ALA A 48 13.41 -0.99 -7.53
CA ALA A 48 14.09 -0.01 -6.70
C ALA A 48 15.52 -0.47 -6.40
N THR A 49 16.46 0.42 -6.64
CA THR A 49 17.88 0.11 -6.49
C THR A 49 18.22 -0.12 -5.03
N SER A 50 19.13 -1.02 -4.76
CA SER A 50 19.67 -1.38 -3.46
C SER A 50 20.20 -0.17 -2.62
N GLY A 51 20.26 1.03 -3.20
CA GLY A 51 20.69 2.25 -2.54
C GLY A 51 19.65 2.86 -1.61
N ASP A 52 18.36 2.77 -1.97
CA ASP A 52 17.30 3.47 -1.21
C ASP A 52 16.99 2.80 0.13
N SER A 53 17.03 1.46 0.19
CA SER A 53 16.82 0.71 1.42
C SER A 53 17.97 0.84 2.42
N ALA A 54 19.21 1.05 1.94
CA ALA A 54 20.37 1.26 2.81
C ALA A 54 20.37 2.66 3.46
N GLN A 55 19.79 3.66 2.78
CA GLN A 55 19.65 5.02 3.36
C GLN A 55 18.56 5.10 4.43
N LEU A 56 17.58 4.19 4.40
CA LEU A 56 16.45 4.18 5.34
C LEU A 56 16.74 3.39 6.62
N GLU A 57 17.91 2.76 6.77
CA GLU A 57 18.24 1.87 7.89
C GLU A 57 17.11 0.87 8.21
N LEU A 58 16.52 0.31 7.17
CA LEU A 58 15.35 -0.55 7.24
C LEU A 58 15.59 -1.76 8.15
N ALA A 59 14.75 -1.91 9.17
CA ALA A 59 14.84 -3.02 10.11
C ALA A 59 13.92 -4.19 9.72
N VAL A 60 12.73 -3.89 9.23
CA VAL A 60 11.70 -4.89 8.89
C VAL A 60 11.10 -4.61 7.51
N LEU A 61 10.98 -5.66 6.71
CA LEU A 61 10.24 -5.65 5.44
C LEU A 61 9.04 -6.61 5.56
N ILE A 62 7.84 -6.08 5.41
CA ILE A 62 6.59 -6.85 5.41
C ILE A 62 6.06 -6.95 3.99
N ASP A 63 5.93 -8.18 3.47
CA ASP A 63 5.50 -8.45 2.09
C ASP A 63 4.11 -9.11 2.07
N PHE A 64 3.12 -8.39 1.55
CA PHE A 64 1.74 -8.87 1.43
C PHE A 64 1.46 -9.67 0.15
N ARG A 65 2.47 -9.91 -0.67
CA ARG A 65 2.31 -10.60 -1.95
C ARG A 65 2.16 -12.10 -1.80
N SER A 66 1.41 -12.69 -2.73
CA SER A 66 1.31 -14.14 -2.88
C SER A 66 2.66 -14.76 -3.29
N SER A 67 2.76 -16.08 -3.18
CA SER A 67 3.96 -16.81 -3.60
C SER A 67 4.25 -16.66 -5.09
N ALA A 68 3.20 -16.67 -5.94
CA ALA A 68 3.36 -16.46 -7.38
C ALA A 68 3.82 -15.03 -7.71
N GLU A 69 3.27 -14.01 -7.05
CA GLU A 69 3.73 -12.62 -7.24
C GLU A 69 5.21 -12.45 -6.86
N LYS A 70 5.63 -13.07 -5.76
CA LYS A 70 7.04 -13.05 -5.32
C LYS A 70 7.97 -13.79 -6.26
N ALA A 71 7.53 -14.91 -6.83
CA ALA A 71 8.30 -15.66 -7.83
C ALA A 71 8.51 -14.86 -9.12
N LEU A 72 7.49 -14.11 -9.57
CA LEU A 72 7.58 -13.25 -10.75
C LEU A 72 8.47 -12.01 -10.52
N ALA A 73 8.46 -11.45 -9.30
CA ALA A 73 9.21 -10.24 -8.97
C ALA A 73 9.81 -10.33 -7.55
N PRO A 74 10.89 -11.08 -7.36
CA PRO A 74 11.51 -11.26 -6.04
C PRO A 74 12.04 -9.94 -5.47
N ASN A 75 12.02 -9.81 -4.14
CA ASN A 75 12.62 -8.69 -3.44
C ASN A 75 14.13 -8.65 -3.71
N ARG A 76 14.65 -7.47 -4.07
CA ARG A 76 16.07 -7.26 -4.31
C ARG A 76 16.65 -6.42 -3.18
N LEU A 77 17.20 -7.09 -2.20
CA LEU A 77 17.81 -6.46 -1.04
C LEU A 77 19.35 -6.52 -1.16
N PRO A 78 20.08 -5.57 -0.55
CA PRO A 78 21.53 -5.60 -0.48
C PRO A 78 22.04 -6.88 0.18
N ARG A 79 23.19 -7.40 -0.21
CA ARG A 79 23.79 -8.56 0.46
C ARG A 79 24.13 -8.20 1.91
N GLY A 80 23.79 -9.07 2.86
CA GLY A 80 24.07 -8.86 4.28
C GLY A 80 23.24 -7.73 4.92
N HIS A 81 22.07 -7.45 4.39
CA HIS A 81 21.22 -6.30 4.77
C HIS A 81 20.73 -6.33 6.24
N GLY A 82 20.72 -7.47 6.92
CA GLY A 82 20.21 -7.57 8.31
C GLY A 82 18.71 -7.31 8.47
N ILE A 83 17.96 -7.06 7.39
CA ILE A 83 16.54 -6.73 7.41
C ILE A 83 15.74 -8.01 7.73
N LYS A 84 14.87 -7.95 8.74
CA LYS A 84 13.89 -9.01 9.00
C LYS A 84 12.83 -9.00 7.92
N ILE A 85 12.68 -10.09 7.16
CA ILE A 85 11.62 -10.25 6.18
C ILE A 85 10.45 -10.98 6.82
N VAL A 86 9.25 -10.37 6.76
CA VAL A 86 8.00 -10.95 7.26
C VAL A 86 7.05 -11.11 6.09
N GLU A 87 6.69 -12.33 5.78
CA GLU A 87 5.77 -12.66 4.69
C GLU A 87 4.36 -12.82 5.25
N LEU A 88 3.46 -11.93 4.84
CA LEU A 88 2.05 -11.88 5.24
C LEU A 88 1.16 -11.90 3.99
N PRO A 89 1.08 -13.01 3.25
CA PRO A 89 0.36 -13.04 1.99
C PRO A 89 -1.13 -12.74 2.18
N LEU A 90 -1.61 -11.78 1.39
CA LEU A 90 -3.01 -11.41 1.26
C LEU A 90 -3.45 -11.82 -0.14
N PHE A 91 -4.52 -12.58 -0.22
CA PHE A 91 -4.95 -13.35 -1.39
C PHE A 91 -3.90 -14.41 -1.79
N ASP A 92 -4.35 -15.63 -1.93
CA ASP A 92 -3.59 -16.68 -2.61
C ASP A 92 -3.90 -16.65 -4.11
N ASP A 93 -3.17 -17.45 -4.87
CA ASP A 93 -3.30 -17.46 -6.34
C ASP A 93 -4.70 -17.87 -6.83
N ALA A 94 -5.49 -18.57 -6.02
CA ALA A 94 -6.84 -19.00 -6.34
C ALA A 94 -7.90 -17.94 -6.00
N ASP A 95 -7.64 -17.14 -4.98
CA ASP A 95 -8.57 -16.17 -4.39
C ASP A 95 -8.32 -14.71 -4.84
N ASP A 96 -7.24 -14.47 -5.61
CA ASP A 96 -6.88 -13.12 -6.05
C ASP A 96 -7.87 -12.62 -7.12
N PRO A 97 -8.71 -11.60 -6.81
CA PRO A 97 -9.67 -11.06 -7.76
C PRO A 97 -8.99 -10.43 -8.99
N MET A 98 -7.70 -10.08 -8.87
CA MET A 98 -6.85 -9.58 -9.95
C MET A 98 -5.91 -10.65 -10.52
N GLY A 99 -6.18 -11.92 -10.19
CA GLY A 99 -5.32 -13.04 -10.50
C GLY A 99 -5.27 -13.45 -11.97
N VAL A 100 -4.70 -14.63 -12.21
CA VAL A 100 -4.43 -15.16 -13.56
C VAL A 100 -5.66 -15.19 -14.44
N GLY A 101 -6.84 -15.49 -13.88
CA GLY A 101 -8.11 -15.58 -14.63
C GLY A 101 -8.51 -14.24 -15.26
N LEU A 102 -8.55 -13.17 -14.48
CA LEU A 102 -8.90 -11.84 -14.97
C LEU A 102 -7.86 -11.33 -15.97
N ARG A 103 -6.58 -11.53 -15.70
CA ARG A 103 -5.51 -11.13 -16.63
C ARG A 103 -5.66 -11.83 -17.98
N ALA A 104 -5.87 -13.15 -17.98
CA ALA A 104 -6.06 -13.92 -19.20
C ALA A 104 -7.34 -13.49 -19.96
N GLN A 105 -8.40 -13.11 -19.26
CA GLN A 105 -9.63 -12.57 -19.85
C GLN A 105 -9.36 -11.22 -20.54
N ILE A 106 -8.67 -10.32 -19.86
CA ILE A 106 -8.28 -9.01 -20.40
C ILE A 106 -7.33 -9.16 -21.61
N GLU A 107 -6.35 -10.06 -21.55
CA GLU A 107 -5.40 -10.32 -22.65
C GLU A 107 -6.10 -10.82 -23.90
N ARG A 108 -7.13 -11.67 -23.76
CA ARG A 108 -7.96 -12.13 -24.87
C ARG A 108 -8.91 -11.06 -25.44
N GLY A 109 -9.02 -9.90 -24.74
CA GLY A 109 -9.96 -8.84 -25.12
C GLY A 109 -11.42 -9.18 -24.79
N ASP A 110 -11.66 -10.18 -23.96
CA ASP A 110 -12.99 -10.51 -23.46
C ASP A 110 -13.30 -9.65 -22.23
N LEU A 111 -13.90 -8.49 -22.46
CA LEU A 111 -14.24 -7.52 -21.43
C LEU A 111 -15.68 -7.65 -20.92
N ALA A 112 -16.46 -8.57 -21.51
CA ALA A 112 -17.85 -8.73 -21.18
C ALA A 112 -18.02 -9.16 -19.71
N GLY A 113 -18.86 -8.41 -18.98
CA GLY A 113 -19.18 -8.71 -17.59
C GLY A 113 -18.09 -8.37 -16.57
N ILE A 114 -16.98 -7.72 -16.95
CA ILE A 114 -15.99 -7.24 -16.00
C ILE A 114 -16.44 -5.88 -15.43
N ASP A 115 -16.89 -5.90 -14.17
CA ASP A 115 -17.12 -4.68 -13.38
C ASP A 115 -15.92 -4.46 -12.46
N ALA A 116 -15.00 -3.57 -12.88
CA ALA A 116 -13.79 -3.29 -12.12
C ALA A 116 -14.09 -2.70 -10.73
N ALA A 117 -15.13 -1.86 -10.63
CA ALA A 117 -15.49 -1.24 -9.35
C ALA A 117 -16.03 -2.29 -8.37
N ALA A 118 -16.94 -3.15 -8.82
CA ALA A 118 -17.48 -4.24 -8.01
C ALA A 118 -16.37 -5.21 -7.55
N LEU A 119 -15.43 -5.57 -8.43
CA LEU A 119 -14.28 -6.42 -8.09
C LEU A 119 -13.39 -5.79 -7.01
N LEU A 120 -13.11 -4.49 -7.13
CA LEU A 120 -12.24 -3.79 -6.18
C LEU A 120 -12.96 -3.51 -4.85
N ILE A 121 -14.27 -3.27 -4.87
CA ILE A 121 -15.09 -3.19 -3.66
C ILE A 121 -15.06 -4.53 -2.91
N ASP A 122 -15.35 -5.66 -3.59
CA ASP A 122 -15.30 -7.00 -2.99
C ASP A 122 -13.91 -7.30 -2.41
N ALA A 123 -12.85 -7.02 -3.18
CA ALA A 123 -11.48 -7.21 -2.72
C ALA A 123 -11.20 -6.42 -1.42
N ASN A 124 -11.60 -5.15 -1.35
CA ASN A 124 -11.37 -4.32 -0.16
C ASN A 124 -12.23 -4.76 1.03
N GLN A 125 -13.48 -5.19 0.83
CA GLN A 125 -14.29 -5.81 1.88
C GLN A 125 -13.62 -7.06 2.44
N ARG A 126 -13.08 -7.92 1.58
CA ARG A 126 -12.36 -9.13 2.00
C ARG A 126 -11.06 -8.82 2.73
N LEU A 127 -10.34 -7.75 2.37
CA LEU A 127 -9.18 -7.28 3.13
C LEU A 127 -9.57 -6.96 4.58
N ALA A 128 -10.69 -6.30 4.77
CA ALA A 128 -11.15 -5.86 6.07
C ALA A 128 -11.75 -6.96 6.96
N THR A 129 -12.20 -8.07 6.36
CA THR A 129 -12.91 -9.16 7.06
C THR A 129 -12.12 -10.47 7.02
N LYS A 130 -12.05 -11.14 5.86
CA LYS A 130 -11.36 -12.44 5.70
C LYS A 130 -9.89 -12.40 6.17
N PHE A 131 -9.21 -11.29 5.94
CA PHE A 131 -7.78 -11.14 6.24
C PHE A 131 -7.47 -10.42 7.56
N THR A 132 -8.46 -10.25 8.43
CA THR A 132 -8.25 -9.72 9.78
C THR A 132 -7.10 -10.39 10.54
N PRO A 133 -6.92 -11.74 10.51
CA PRO A 133 -5.79 -12.37 11.20
C PRO A 133 -4.42 -11.94 10.66
N VAL A 134 -4.32 -11.66 9.35
CA VAL A 134 -3.09 -11.19 8.72
C VAL A 134 -2.78 -9.76 9.17
N TYR A 135 -3.79 -8.88 9.21
CA TYR A 135 -3.62 -7.51 9.71
C TYR A 135 -3.34 -7.46 11.22
N ARG A 136 -3.89 -8.39 12.01
CA ARG A 136 -3.50 -8.57 13.42
C ARG A 136 -1.99 -8.82 13.52
N GLN A 137 -1.45 -9.75 12.74
CA GLN A 137 -0.02 -10.04 12.72
C GLN A 137 0.79 -8.85 12.21
N PHE A 138 0.32 -8.15 11.18
CA PHE A 138 0.94 -6.92 10.69
C PHE A 138 1.10 -5.86 11.80
N ILE A 139 0.05 -5.58 12.58
CA ILE A 139 0.12 -4.64 13.70
C ILE A 139 1.05 -5.14 14.80
N ALA A 140 1.06 -6.45 15.10
CA ALA A 140 1.99 -7.03 16.05
C ALA A 140 3.46 -6.84 15.62
N GLU A 141 3.76 -6.96 14.33
CA GLU A 141 5.11 -6.69 13.79
C GLU A 141 5.51 -5.21 13.90
N LEU A 142 4.55 -4.28 13.71
CA LEU A 142 4.81 -2.84 13.94
C LEU A 142 5.13 -2.56 15.40
N LEU A 143 4.39 -3.14 16.34
CA LEU A 143 4.65 -3.03 17.78
C LEU A 143 6.01 -3.65 18.16
N ALA A 144 6.32 -4.82 17.60
CA ALA A 144 7.59 -5.52 17.86
C ALA A 144 8.81 -4.77 17.30
N ALA A 145 8.63 -4.01 16.22
CA ALA A 145 9.69 -3.18 15.65
C ALA A 145 10.14 -2.04 16.60
N GLY A 146 9.29 -1.67 17.58
CA GLY A 146 9.67 -0.73 18.63
C GLY A 146 10.07 0.66 18.14
N GLY A 147 9.52 1.12 17.02
CA GLY A 147 9.86 2.39 16.37
C GLY A 147 11.02 2.30 15.37
N ALA A 148 11.60 1.12 15.14
CA ALA A 148 12.54 0.90 14.06
C ALA A 148 11.85 1.02 12.69
N PRO A 149 12.56 1.41 11.60
CA PRO A 149 11.97 1.56 10.27
C PRO A 149 11.37 0.26 9.75
N VAL A 150 10.08 0.31 9.41
CA VAL A 150 9.34 -0.79 8.81
C VAL A 150 8.88 -0.38 7.42
N LEU A 151 9.15 -1.24 6.45
CA LEU A 151 8.63 -1.13 5.10
C LEU A 151 7.56 -2.21 4.91
N PHE A 152 6.38 -1.84 4.46
CA PHE A 152 5.38 -2.82 4.05
C PHE A 152 4.87 -2.53 2.64
N HIS A 153 4.68 -3.58 1.86
CA HIS A 153 4.31 -3.45 0.46
C HIS A 153 3.50 -4.64 -0.06
N CYS A 154 2.89 -4.44 -1.22
CA CYS A 154 2.32 -5.49 -2.06
C CYS A 154 2.82 -5.31 -3.51
N THR A 155 2.09 -5.77 -4.52
CA THR A 155 2.49 -5.63 -5.92
C THR A 155 2.21 -4.23 -6.48
N ALA A 156 0.97 -3.72 -6.33
CA ALA A 156 0.58 -2.40 -6.85
C ALA A 156 0.70 -1.28 -5.81
N GLY A 157 0.81 -1.61 -4.53
CA GLY A 157 0.93 -0.65 -3.45
C GLY A 157 -0.33 0.18 -3.17
N LYS A 158 -1.51 -0.24 -3.66
CA LYS A 158 -2.73 0.56 -3.58
C LYS A 158 -3.83 -0.06 -2.69
N ASP A 159 -4.23 -1.30 -2.92
CA ASP A 159 -5.33 -1.94 -2.18
C ASP A 159 -4.83 -2.53 -0.86
N ARG A 160 -4.05 -3.62 -0.89
CA ARG A 160 -3.54 -4.33 0.30
C ARG A 160 -2.70 -3.40 1.20
N THR A 161 -1.77 -2.69 0.60
CA THR A 161 -0.90 -1.71 1.28
C THR A 161 -1.68 -0.47 1.69
N GLY A 162 -2.59 0.02 0.84
CA GLY A 162 -3.42 1.18 1.12
C GLY A 162 -4.37 0.93 2.30
N PHE A 163 -5.00 -0.25 2.36
CA PHE A 163 -5.83 -0.60 3.51
C PHE A 163 -4.99 -0.77 4.79
N ALA A 164 -3.79 -1.40 4.71
CA ALA A 164 -2.87 -1.47 5.85
C ALA A 164 -2.51 -0.08 6.40
N ALA A 165 -2.21 0.87 5.51
CA ALA A 165 -1.92 2.26 5.87
C ALA A 165 -3.13 2.95 6.50
N ALA A 166 -4.30 2.84 5.89
CA ALA A 166 -5.53 3.41 6.40
C ALA A 166 -5.89 2.86 7.79
N LEU A 167 -5.66 1.55 8.00
CA LEU A 167 -5.86 0.91 9.29
C LEU A 167 -4.94 1.49 10.37
N VAL A 168 -3.65 1.63 10.08
CA VAL A 168 -2.69 2.24 11.02
C VAL A 168 -3.08 3.69 11.32
N LEU A 169 -3.37 4.50 10.30
CA LEU A 169 -3.77 5.89 10.47
C LEU A 169 -5.03 6.00 11.35
N ARG A 170 -6.02 5.12 11.16
CA ARG A 170 -7.24 5.10 11.96
C ARG A 170 -6.98 4.70 13.42
N LEU A 171 -6.09 3.73 13.68
CA LEU A 171 -5.63 3.35 15.03
C LEU A 171 -4.91 4.50 15.73
N LEU A 172 -4.17 5.31 15.00
CA LEU A 172 -3.50 6.51 15.50
C LEU A 172 -4.48 7.67 15.78
N GLY A 173 -5.74 7.58 15.36
CA GLY A 173 -6.77 8.60 15.55
C GLY A 173 -6.71 9.72 14.50
N VAL A 174 -6.13 9.45 13.33
CA VAL A 174 -6.13 10.42 12.20
C VAL A 174 -7.55 10.59 11.68
N PRO A 175 -8.00 11.83 11.37
CA PRO A 175 -9.31 12.10 10.79
C PRO A 175 -9.56 11.36 9.48
N GLU A 176 -10.79 10.92 9.27
CA GLU A 176 -11.15 10.07 8.12
C GLU A 176 -10.86 10.73 6.77
N GLU A 177 -11.15 12.03 6.66
CA GLU A 177 -10.87 12.81 5.45
C GLU A 177 -9.38 12.84 5.08
N VAL A 178 -8.50 12.80 6.08
CA VAL A 178 -7.04 12.74 5.90
C VAL A 178 -6.62 11.34 5.46
N ILE A 179 -7.23 10.30 6.04
CA ILE A 179 -7.00 8.90 5.65
C ILE A 179 -7.41 8.67 4.19
N VAL A 180 -8.60 9.13 3.81
CA VAL A 180 -9.11 9.06 2.43
C VAL A 180 -8.20 9.82 1.47
N ALA A 181 -7.79 11.04 1.83
CA ALA A 181 -6.88 11.83 1.00
C ALA A 181 -5.53 11.13 0.79
N ASP A 182 -4.97 10.49 1.82
CA ASP A 182 -3.73 9.71 1.70
C ASP A 182 -3.93 8.49 0.80
N TYR A 183 -5.00 7.72 0.99
CA TYR A 183 -5.34 6.58 0.17
C TYR A 183 -5.45 6.96 -1.33
N LEU A 184 -6.13 8.05 -1.64
CA LEU A 184 -6.30 8.55 -3.01
C LEU A 184 -5.01 9.05 -3.66
N ARG A 185 -3.98 9.41 -2.88
CA ARG A 185 -2.65 9.77 -3.41
C ARG A 185 -2.00 8.62 -4.19
N SER A 186 -2.39 7.37 -3.94
CA SER A 186 -1.96 6.20 -4.70
C SER A 186 -2.22 6.38 -6.21
N ASN A 187 -3.28 7.09 -6.60
CA ASN A 187 -3.60 7.38 -7.99
C ASN A 187 -2.52 8.20 -8.69
N THR A 188 -1.91 9.17 -7.99
CA THR A 188 -0.86 10.01 -8.57
C THR A 188 0.33 9.17 -9.00
N TYR A 189 0.72 8.19 -8.20
CA TYR A 189 1.85 7.31 -8.51
C TYR A 189 1.48 6.24 -9.53
N SER A 190 0.40 5.50 -9.29
CA SER A 190 -0.02 4.39 -10.13
C SER A 190 -0.36 4.82 -11.55
N LEU A 191 -1.21 5.82 -11.72
CA LEU A 191 -1.64 6.30 -13.04
C LEU A 191 -0.50 6.99 -13.80
N THR A 192 0.39 7.71 -13.08
CA THR A 192 1.56 8.35 -13.71
C THR A 192 2.55 7.30 -14.21
N ALA A 193 2.83 6.27 -13.42
CA ALA A 193 3.71 5.17 -13.82
C ALA A 193 3.21 4.44 -15.08
N HIS A 194 1.89 4.32 -15.23
CA HIS A 194 1.25 3.60 -16.34
C HIS A 194 0.77 4.51 -17.48
N ARG A 195 1.08 5.81 -17.44
CA ARG A 195 0.59 6.80 -18.43
C ARG A 195 0.87 6.39 -19.88
N ARG A 196 2.08 5.90 -20.15
CA ARG A 196 2.45 5.45 -21.51
C ARG A 196 1.66 4.21 -21.91
N THR A 197 1.52 3.24 -21.02
CA THR A 197 0.73 2.02 -21.25
C THR A 197 -0.72 2.36 -21.54
N LEU A 198 -1.35 3.21 -20.73
CA LEU A 198 -2.73 3.67 -20.95
C LEU A 198 -2.89 4.43 -22.28
N PHE A 199 -1.91 5.26 -22.64
CA PHE A 199 -1.92 5.95 -23.94
C PHE A 199 -1.85 4.96 -25.12
N LEU A 200 -0.94 3.98 -25.07
CA LEU A 200 -0.81 2.96 -26.12
C LEU A 200 -2.05 2.05 -26.16
N LEU A 201 -2.61 1.65 -25.04
CA LEU A 201 -3.86 0.89 -25.00
C LEU A 201 -4.98 1.66 -25.68
N ARG A 202 -5.13 2.95 -25.41
CA ARG A 202 -6.14 3.80 -26.04
C ARG A 202 -5.95 3.86 -27.56
N LEU A 203 -4.71 3.95 -28.02
CA LEU A 203 -4.41 4.07 -29.44
C LEU A 203 -4.63 2.75 -30.20
N PHE A 204 -4.26 1.62 -29.62
CA PHE A 204 -4.23 0.34 -30.34
C PHE A 204 -5.34 -0.66 -29.94
N LYS A 205 -5.94 -0.52 -28.76
CA LYS A 205 -6.90 -1.47 -28.18
C LYS A 205 -8.28 -0.86 -27.89
N GLY A 206 -8.41 0.45 -28.05
CA GLY A 206 -9.67 1.13 -27.89
C GLY A 206 -9.92 1.72 -26.48
N GLN A 207 -11.03 2.45 -26.40
CA GLN A 207 -11.36 3.24 -25.20
C GLN A 207 -11.89 2.37 -24.06
N GLU A 208 -12.65 1.32 -24.36
CA GLU A 208 -13.27 0.44 -23.37
C GLU A 208 -12.22 -0.29 -22.53
N LEU A 209 -11.27 -0.97 -23.18
CA LEU A 209 -10.16 -1.64 -22.49
C LEU A 209 -9.31 -0.65 -21.69
N THR A 210 -9.08 0.54 -22.24
CA THR A 210 -8.32 1.57 -21.53
C THR A 210 -9.03 2.04 -20.26
N ALA A 211 -10.34 2.23 -20.32
CA ALA A 211 -11.15 2.61 -19.16
C ALA A 211 -11.13 1.53 -18.08
N LEU A 212 -11.31 0.27 -18.48
CA LEU A 212 -11.22 -0.88 -17.58
C LEU A 212 -9.86 -0.97 -16.89
N VAL A 213 -8.77 -0.96 -17.67
CA VAL A 213 -7.40 -1.03 -17.13
C VAL A 213 -7.10 0.16 -16.22
N ARG A 214 -7.58 1.35 -16.58
CA ARG A 214 -7.43 2.55 -15.74
C ARG A 214 -8.15 2.39 -14.40
N ALA A 215 -9.39 1.86 -14.39
CA ALA A 215 -10.14 1.59 -13.17
C ALA A 215 -9.41 0.57 -12.28
N LEU A 216 -8.90 -0.52 -12.88
CA LEU A 216 -8.14 -1.54 -12.16
C LEU A 216 -6.79 -1.01 -11.60
N LEU A 217 -6.17 -0.03 -12.24
CA LEU A 217 -4.92 0.61 -11.79
C LEU A 217 -5.17 1.71 -10.75
N GLY A 218 -6.35 2.28 -10.69
CA GLY A 218 -6.73 3.33 -9.76
C GLY A 218 -7.27 2.82 -8.43
N VAL A 219 -7.54 3.77 -7.53
CA VAL A 219 -8.35 3.59 -6.33
C VAL A 219 -9.40 4.68 -6.26
N GLU A 220 -10.51 4.35 -5.60
CA GLU A 220 -11.61 5.28 -5.33
C GLU A 220 -11.94 5.26 -3.84
N GLU A 221 -12.46 6.36 -3.33
CA GLU A 221 -12.89 6.48 -1.95
C GLU A 221 -13.86 5.36 -1.55
N ALA A 222 -14.77 5.01 -2.47
CA ALA A 222 -15.76 3.94 -2.28
C ALA A 222 -15.13 2.58 -1.91
N TYR A 223 -13.90 2.28 -2.35
CA TYR A 223 -13.23 1.02 -2.03
C TYR A 223 -12.80 0.97 -0.57
N LEU A 224 -12.25 2.07 -0.05
CA LEU A 224 -11.87 2.16 1.35
C LEU A 224 -13.10 2.25 2.27
N GLN A 225 -14.13 2.99 1.87
CA GLN A 225 -15.41 3.06 2.58
C GLN A 225 -16.04 1.67 2.68
N ALA A 226 -16.09 0.91 1.59
CA ALA A 226 -16.64 -0.45 1.57
C ALA A 226 -15.88 -1.38 2.54
N ALA A 227 -14.57 -1.21 2.70
CA ALA A 227 -13.78 -1.95 3.67
C ALA A 227 -14.19 -1.61 5.11
N PHE A 228 -14.32 -0.33 5.46
CA PHE A 228 -14.73 0.07 6.80
C PHE A 228 -16.19 -0.27 7.11
N GLU A 229 -17.09 -0.14 6.15
CA GLU A 229 -18.47 -0.61 6.29
C GLU A 229 -18.55 -2.13 6.49
N ALA A 230 -17.68 -2.92 5.87
CA ALA A 230 -17.61 -4.35 6.10
C ALA A 230 -17.17 -4.68 7.53
N ILE A 231 -16.23 -3.92 8.09
CA ILE A 231 -15.86 -4.00 9.51
C ILE A 231 -17.06 -3.71 10.40
N ASP A 232 -17.79 -2.63 10.14
CA ASP A 232 -18.95 -2.26 10.97
C ASP A 232 -20.08 -3.29 10.87
N ARG A 233 -20.28 -3.91 9.71
CA ARG A 233 -21.26 -5.01 9.53
C ARG A 233 -20.85 -6.27 10.28
N GLU A 234 -19.57 -6.64 10.30
CA GLU A 234 -19.09 -7.89 10.88
C GLU A 234 -18.87 -7.80 12.39
N TYR A 235 -18.34 -6.67 12.86
CA TYR A 235 -17.95 -6.46 14.26
C TYR A 235 -18.86 -5.49 15.02
N GLY A 236 -19.78 -4.82 14.33
CA GLY A 236 -20.68 -3.81 14.92
C GLY A 236 -20.06 -2.42 15.06
N SER A 237 -18.74 -2.30 15.13
CA SER A 237 -18.02 -1.02 15.15
C SER A 237 -16.52 -1.23 14.92
N PHE A 238 -15.82 -0.16 14.51
CA PHE A 238 -14.35 -0.19 14.42
C PHE A 238 -13.69 -0.48 15.78
N ALA A 239 -14.23 0.01 16.89
CA ALA A 239 -13.70 -0.28 18.23
C ALA A 239 -13.81 -1.77 18.59
N ALA A 240 -14.91 -2.42 18.23
CA ALA A 240 -15.07 -3.86 18.41
C ALA A 240 -14.12 -4.65 17.48
N TYR A 241 -13.93 -4.22 16.24
CA TYR A 241 -12.93 -4.80 15.34
C TYR A 241 -11.51 -4.72 15.91
N VAL A 242 -11.13 -3.60 16.49
CA VAL A 242 -9.81 -3.41 17.12
C VAL A 242 -9.63 -4.38 18.28
N ARG A 243 -10.62 -4.52 19.15
CA ARG A 243 -10.57 -5.40 20.33
C ARG A 243 -10.68 -6.87 19.94
N ASP A 244 -11.70 -7.25 19.18
CA ASP A 244 -12.11 -8.64 18.96
C ASP A 244 -11.45 -9.20 17.67
N GLY A 245 -11.40 -8.37 16.62
CA GLY A 245 -10.77 -8.70 15.35
C GLY A 245 -9.24 -8.67 15.42
N LEU A 246 -8.67 -7.51 15.72
CA LEU A 246 -7.22 -7.34 15.78
C LEU A 246 -6.61 -7.83 17.09
N GLY A 247 -7.41 -7.98 18.16
CA GLY A 247 -6.95 -8.43 19.47
C GLY A 247 -6.05 -7.41 20.17
N LEU A 248 -6.24 -6.11 19.90
CA LEU A 248 -5.46 -5.03 20.49
C LEU A 248 -6.11 -4.51 21.76
N SER A 249 -5.30 -4.33 22.80
CA SER A 249 -5.67 -3.61 23.99
C SER A 249 -5.50 -2.10 23.83
N GLU A 250 -6.09 -1.31 24.73
CA GLU A 250 -5.85 0.14 24.77
C GLU A 250 -4.35 0.46 24.94
N ALA A 251 -3.64 -0.32 25.75
CA ALA A 251 -2.19 -0.16 25.94
C ALA A 251 -1.40 -0.41 24.65
N ASP A 252 -1.82 -1.33 23.79
CA ASP A 252 -1.20 -1.56 22.48
C ASP A 252 -1.41 -0.36 21.55
N ILE A 253 -2.60 0.25 21.59
CA ILE A 253 -2.91 1.45 20.79
C ILE A 253 -2.10 2.65 21.28
N GLU A 254 -2.03 2.85 22.60
CA GLU A 254 -1.18 3.91 23.18
C GLU A 254 0.28 3.71 22.79
N ARG A 255 0.78 2.48 22.88
CA ARG A 255 2.14 2.14 22.47
C ARG A 255 2.37 2.39 20.98
N LEU A 256 1.42 2.07 20.08
CA LEU A 256 1.52 2.42 18.67
C LEU A 256 1.63 3.93 18.47
N ARG A 257 0.82 4.70 19.21
CA ARG A 257 0.87 6.17 19.17
C ARG A 257 2.22 6.71 19.63
N ASP A 258 2.74 6.18 20.72
CA ASP A 258 4.07 6.57 21.24
C ASP A 258 5.20 6.25 20.27
N LEU A 259 5.09 5.14 19.53
CA LEU A 259 6.10 4.72 18.56
C LEU A 259 6.02 5.49 17.23
N LEU A 260 4.82 5.87 16.81
CA LEU A 260 4.57 6.37 15.45
C LEU A 260 4.20 7.86 15.39
N LEU A 261 3.82 8.50 16.51
CA LEU A 261 3.49 9.93 16.56
C LEU A 261 4.60 10.72 17.27
N GLU A 262 4.90 11.91 16.76
CA GLU A 262 5.74 12.90 17.47
C GLU A 262 4.91 13.63 18.51
N GLU A 263 5.47 13.85 19.71
CA GLU A 263 4.88 14.79 20.66
C GLU A 263 4.95 16.22 20.06
N ALA A 264 3.80 16.88 19.98
CA ALA A 264 3.75 18.28 19.59
C ALA A 264 4.56 19.11 20.60
N GLY A 265 5.73 19.59 20.21
CA GLY A 265 6.53 20.50 21.04
C GLY A 265 7.96 20.10 21.37
N ARG A 266 8.46 18.93 21.04
CA ARG A 266 9.89 18.62 21.12
C ARG A 266 10.63 18.96 19.83
N THR A 267 10.87 20.25 19.60
CA THR A 267 12.00 20.69 18.76
C THR A 267 13.30 20.40 19.50
N ARG A 268 14.13 19.52 18.96
CA ARG A 268 15.54 19.41 19.35
C ARG A 268 16.37 20.42 18.60
#